data_54bc4c3595836cf81f1760f43d02ca88
#
_entry.id   54bc4c3595836cf81f1760f43d02ca88
#
_cell.length_a   1.000
_cell.length_b   1.000
_cell.length_c   1.000
_cell.angle_alpha   90.00
_cell.angle_beta   90.00
_cell.angle_gamma   90.00
#
_symmetry.space_group_name_H-M   'P 1'
#
loop_
_entity.id
_entity.type
_entity.pdbx_description
1 polymer ?
#
loop_
_entity_poly.entity_id
_entity_poly.type
_entity_poly.pdbx_seq_one_letter_code
_entity_poly.pdbx_strand_id
1 'polypeptide(L)'
;MRFKEQENVKLRASSVPFSAVPHQSKLFLDYLSDPLSLKRYYPNAVASHSDISAFIPEVLANYKTDRNALCDALTEINSEIGAGEKTFESIKLLRGSDTVAVVTGQQSGLFTGPLYTIYKALSAIKMAEYLNANGSKAVPVFWAATEDHDFDEVSRTFFIGNAGELIETHYQPSGYKKNSPVGIAKIDGSIFNTIDDAFSKMLQTEFSDDVRRSIEEAWSDGTLFGTAFAKNLANILGKFGLIFVDPMHDGLKSLAAPIYVDAIEKSAEIITNIRQKSSELEADGFHAQVLVEEDYFPLFRHDDEGRRIALRKTGDDTYSAKDEKREFSLADLAAMAKGEPQRFSPGVMLRPVVQDYLLPTVCYFGGAAEIAYFAQNLEAYRILERPITPILHRQSFTIVEAKHRRTLDKFGLDMSDLFFGFEKTLESVGRKQVSDETAKLFADVEEKINAELNRLDQNLSQIDKTLAENLAKRRQKIIYHISALNKRAYLATIRKDETIERQIRSALDALMPKGELQERVLNVHTFLNKYGPYFIDWVYEAIDLDDKGHRMVDV
;
A
#
# COMPACT_ATOMS: atom_id res chain seq x y z
N MET A 1 -0.09 23.54 -30.68
CA MET A 1 0.11 22.32 -31.51
C MET A 1 0.59 21.12 -30.70
N ARG A 2 1.07 21.27 -29.45
CA ARG A 2 1.54 20.18 -28.58
C ARG A 2 0.44 19.43 -27.81
N PHE A 3 -0.73 20.01 -27.59
CA PHE A 3 -1.79 19.40 -26.76
C PHE A 3 -2.51 18.19 -27.37
N LYS A 4 -2.58 18.07 -28.71
CA LYS A 4 -3.20 16.92 -29.39
C LYS A 4 -2.31 15.68 -29.50
N GLU A 5 -1.01 15.81 -29.30
CA GLU A 5 -0.07 14.67 -29.34
C GLU A 5 0.01 13.91 -28.00
N GLN A 6 -0.42 14.52 -26.89
CA GLN A 6 -0.40 13.89 -25.56
C GLN A 6 -1.59 12.95 -25.29
N GLU A 7 -2.71 13.12 -26.01
CA GLU A 7 -3.91 12.29 -25.87
C GLU A 7 -3.77 10.85 -26.41
N ASN A 8 -2.74 10.55 -27.22
CA ASN A 8 -2.56 9.25 -27.90
C ASN A 8 -1.17 8.63 -27.63
N VAL A 9 -0.61 8.80 -26.45
CA VAL A 9 0.64 8.12 -26.07
C VAL A 9 0.33 6.65 -25.84
N LYS A 10 0.75 5.78 -26.76
CA LYS A 10 0.68 4.34 -26.59
C LYS A 10 1.77 3.93 -25.58
N LEU A 11 1.40 3.84 -24.29
CA LEU A 11 2.29 3.47 -23.22
C LEU A 11 2.83 2.05 -23.46
N ARG A 12 4.14 1.90 -23.34
CA ARG A 12 4.75 0.57 -23.24
C ARG A 12 4.68 0.14 -21.79
N ALA A 13 4.12 -1.01 -21.55
CA ALA A 13 4.11 -1.62 -20.22
C ALA A 13 4.77 -3.00 -20.29
N SER A 14 5.65 -3.28 -19.34
CA SER A 14 6.18 -4.62 -19.09
C SER A 14 5.85 -5.00 -17.64
N SER A 15 5.74 -6.29 -17.35
CA SER A 15 5.39 -6.79 -16.03
C SER A 15 6.54 -7.61 -15.44
N VAL A 16 6.81 -7.42 -14.15
CA VAL A 16 7.78 -8.17 -13.36
C VAL A 16 6.99 -8.94 -12.29
N PRO A 17 7.15 -10.27 -12.18
CA PRO A 17 6.42 -11.02 -11.16
C PRO A 17 6.87 -10.60 -9.75
N PHE A 18 5.94 -10.53 -8.80
CA PHE A 18 6.27 -10.17 -7.42
C PHE A 18 7.26 -11.12 -6.75
N SER A 19 7.41 -12.35 -7.24
CA SER A 19 8.45 -13.27 -6.79
C SER A 19 9.88 -12.78 -7.06
N ALA A 20 10.06 -11.86 -8.02
CA ALA A 20 11.34 -11.20 -8.28
C ALA A 20 11.54 -9.93 -7.41
N VAL A 21 10.46 -9.37 -6.82
CA VAL A 21 10.52 -8.19 -5.94
C VAL A 21 10.94 -8.63 -4.53
N PRO A 22 12.02 -8.07 -3.95
CA PRO A 22 12.48 -8.47 -2.62
C PRO A 22 11.43 -8.25 -1.52
N HIS A 23 11.59 -8.98 -0.42
CA HIS A 23 10.84 -8.79 0.83
C HIS A 23 9.33 -9.02 0.75
N GLN A 24 8.86 -9.80 -0.24
CA GLN A 24 7.46 -10.20 -0.28
C GLN A 24 7.19 -11.38 0.64
N SER A 25 6.05 -11.38 1.34
CA SER A 25 5.66 -12.52 2.19
C SER A 25 5.27 -13.72 1.33
N LYS A 26 5.57 -14.94 1.85
CA LYS A 26 5.20 -16.19 1.17
C LYS A 26 3.69 -16.26 0.91
N LEU A 27 2.87 -15.88 1.89
CA LEU A 27 1.41 -15.90 1.75
C LEU A 27 0.93 -15.02 0.59
N PHE A 28 1.50 -13.82 0.44
CA PHE A 28 1.17 -12.92 -0.67
C PHE A 28 1.59 -13.50 -2.02
N LEU A 29 2.80 -14.07 -2.13
CA LEU A 29 3.29 -14.68 -3.37
C LEU A 29 2.44 -15.88 -3.78
N ASP A 30 2.11 -16.75 -2.83
CA ASP A 30 1.27 -17.92 -3.08
C ASP A 30 -0.16 -17.49 -3.48
N TYR A 31 -0.70 -16.43 -2.83
CA TYR A 31 -2.01 -15.85 -3.19
C TYR A 31 -2.05 -15.29 -4.62
N LEU A 32 -1.00 -14.62 -5.07
CA LEU A 32 -0.94 -14.11 -6.44
C LEU A 32 -0.79 -15.22 -7.48
N SER A 33 0.00 -16.26 -7.17
CA SER A 33 0.28 -17.35 -8.11
C SER A 33 -0.89 -18.32 -8.26
N ASP A 34 -1.49 -18.74 -7.17
CA ASP A 34 -2.64 -19.66 -7.14
C ASP A 34 -3.58 -19.35 -5.96
N PRO A 35 -4.45 -18.34 -6.08
CA PRO A 35 -5.38 -17.97 -5.00
C PRO A 35 -6.32 -19.10 -4.62
N LEU A 36 -6.65 -20.00 -5.55
CA LEU A 36 -7.58 -21.11 -5.31
C LEU A 36 -6.99 -22.19 -4.41
N SER A 37 -5.67 -22.35 -4.37
CA SER A 37 -4.98 -23.26 -3.43
C SER A 37 -5.09 -22.82 -1.97
N LEU A 38 -5.39 -21.53 -1.74
CA LEU A 38 -5.49 -20.91 -0.42
C LEU A 38 -6.94 -20.73 0.07
N LYS A 39 -7.91 -21.47 -0.46
CA LYS A 39 -9.33 -21.37 -0.08
C LYS A 39 -9.58 -21.58 1.42
N ARG A 40 -8.70 -22.28 2.13
CA ARG A 40 -8.77 -22.40 3.60
C ARG A 40 -8.70 -21.05 4.30
N TYR A 41 -7.95 -20.09 3.74
CA TYR A 41 -7.72 -18.75 4.26
C TYR A 41 -8.51 -17.68 3.50
N TYR A 42 -8.82 -17.93 2.25
CA TYR A 42 -9.58 -17.03 1.36
C TYR A 42 -10.68 -17.83 0.65
N PRO A 43 -11.79 -18.15 1.33
CA PRO A 43 -12.85 -18.97 0.75
C PRO A 43 -13.42 -18.43 -0.56
N ASN A 44 -13.46 -17.10 -0.68
CA ASN A 44 -13.98 -16.37 -1.83
C ASN A 44 -12.84 -15.86 -2.76
N ALA A 45 -11.67 -16.51 -2.72
CA ALA A 45 -10.62 -16.23 -3.68
C ALA A 45 -11.07 -16.56 -5.11
N VAL A 46 -10.68 -15.71 -6.05
CA VAL A 46 -11.02 -15.82 -7.47
C VAL A 46 -9.76 -16.00 -8.33
N ALA A 47 -9.89 -16.73 -9.43
CA ALA A 47 -8.80 -16.87 -10.39
C ALA A 47 -8.67 -15.65 -11.30
N SER A 48 -9.80 -15.07 -11.71
CA SER A 48 -9.90 -13.88 -12.55
C SER A 48 -10.84 -12.85 -11.94
N HIS A 49 -10.63 -11.57 -12.25
CA HIS A 49 -11.52 -10.49 -11.86
C HIS A 49 -12.97 -10.68 -12.37
N SER A 50 -13.16 -11.39 -13.48
CA SER A 50 -14.49 -11.69 -14.03
C SER A 50 -15.37 -12.53 -13.09
N ASP A 51 -14.76 -13.31 -12.18
CA ASP A 51 -15.48 -14.19 -11.26
C ASP A 51 -16.18 -13.41 -10.12
N ILE A 52 -15.81 -12.14 -9.93
CA ILE A 52 -16.35 -11.28 -8.85
C ILE A 52 -17.87 -11.09 -8.98
N SER A 53 -18.40 -11.05 -10.18
CA SER A 53 -19.85 -10.91 -10.40
C SER A 53 -20.69 -12.01 -9.75
N ALA A 54 -20.11 -13.20 -9.55
CA ALA A 54 -20.78 -14.33 -8.91
C ALA A 54 -21.15 -14.09 -7.43
N PHE A 55 -20.47 -13.17 -6.75
CA PHE A 55 -20.73 -12.84 -5.34
C PHE A 55 -21.82 -11.77 -5.17
N ILE A 56 -22.23 -11.08 -6.23
CA ILE A 56 -23.25 -10.01 -6.15
C ILE A 56 -24.56 -10.47 -5.50
N PRO A 57 -25.15 -11.62 -5.86
CA PRO A 57 -26.42 -12.07 -5.26
C PRO A 57 -26.31 -12.30 -3.76
N GLU A 58 -25.20 -12.89 -3.28
CA GLU A 58 -24.96 -13.14 -1.86
C GLU A 58 -24.81 -11.84 -1.08
N VAL A 59 -24.02 -10.90 -1.60
CA VAL A 59 -23.81 -9.57 -1.00
C VAL A 59 -25.14 -8.83 -0.86
N LEU A 60 -25.92 -8.76 -1.93
CA LEU A 60 -27.21 -8.04 -1.92
C LEU A 60 -28.24 -8.69 -0.99
N ALA A 61 -28.30 -10.03 -0.93
CA ALA A 61 -29.22 -10.75 -0.06
C ALA A 61 -28.91 -10.56 1.44
N ASN A 62 -27.63 -10.38 1.78
CA ASN A 62 -27.18 -10.22 3.17
C ASN A 62 -26.97 -8.76 3.59
N TYR A 63 -27.11 -7.80 2.67
CA TYR A 63 -26.98 -6.39 2.98
C TYR A 63 -28.27 -5.84 3.63
N LYS A 64 -28.17 -5.34 4.86
CA LYS A 64 -29.33 -4.89 5.65
C LYS A 64 -29.24 -3.44 6.14
N THR A 65 -28.11 -2.77 5.94
CA THR A 65 -27.94 -1.36 6.34
C THR A 65 -28.87 -0.46 5.54
N ASP A 66 -29.44 0.53 6.19
CA ASP A 66 -30.33 1.51 5.54
C ASP A 66 -29.58 2.29 4.47
N ARG A 67 -29.88 1.98 3.19
CA ARG A 67 -29.22 2.62 2.04
C ARG A 67 -29.52 4.12 1.94
N ASN A 68 -30.70 4.56 2.38
CA ASN A 68 -31.04 5.96 2.33
C ASN A 68 -30.20 6.74 3.34
N ALA A 69 -30.15 6.29 4.58
CA ALA A 69 -29.33 6.90 5.61
C ALA A 69 -27.83 6.83 5.27
N LEU A 70 -27.35 5.72 4.71
CA LEU A 70 -25.97 5.62 4.19
C LEU A 70 -25.70 6.67 3.12
N CYS A 71 -26.55 6.74 2.08
CA CYS A 71 -26.33 7.66 0.96
C CYS A 71 -26.52 9.12 1.37
N ASP A 72 -27.34 9.43 2.38
CA ASP A 72 -27.44 10.76 2.94
C ASP A 72 -26.14 11.16 3.62
N ALA A 73 -25.57 10.31 4.48
CA ALA A 73 -24.25 10.54 5.10
C ALA A 73 -23.13 10.68 4.04
N LEU A 74 -23.13 9.83 3.01
CA LEU A 74 -22.16 9.92 1.92
C LEU A 74 -22.31 11.20 1.13
N THR A 75 -23.54 11.70 0.95
CA THR A 75 -23.79 12.98 0.28
C THR A 75 -23.23 14.15 1.09
N GLU A 76 -23.39 14.14 2.41
CA GLU A 76 -22.82 15.16 3.29
C GLU A 76 -21.28 15.15 3.22
N ILE A 77 -20.64 13.99 3.38
CA ILE A 77 -19.18 13.81 3.30
C ILE A 77 -18.64 14.33 1.97
N ASN A 78 -19.25 13.89 0.86
CA ASN A 78 -18.75 14.21 -0.48
C ASN A 78 -19.07 15.68 -0.88
N SER A 79 -20.08 16.29 -0.29
CA SER A 79 -20.35 17.73 -0.45
C SER A 79 -19.30 18.58 0.29
N GLU A 80 -18.91 18.18 1.50
CA GLU A 80 -17.89 18.88 2.30
C GLU A 80 -16.54 18.95 1.59
N ILE A 81 -16.14 17.86 0.93
CA ILE A 81 -14.86 17.80 0.18
C ILE A 81 -14.96 18.40 -1.22
N GLY A 82 -16.13 18.84 -1.66
CA GLY A 82 -16.34 19.41 -2.99
C GLY A 82 -16.22 18.39 -4.12
N ALA A 83 -16.68 17.15 -3.90
CA ALA A 83 -16.65 16.10 -4.91
C ALA A 83 -17.43 16.47 -6.19
N GLY A 84 -17.02 15.94 -7.33
CA GLY A 84 -17.61 16.24 -8.63
C GLY A 84 -18.98 15.57 -8.87
N GLU A 85 -19.71 16.04 -9.88
CA GLU A 85 -21.06 15.57 -10.24
C GLU A 85 -21.15 14.04 -10.36
N LYS A 86 -20.18 13.39 -11.01
CA LYS A 86 -20.14 11.92 -11.16
C LYS A 86 -20.12 11.17 -9.85
N THR A 87 -19.52 11.73 -8.79
CA THR A 87 -19.54 11.14 -7.44
C THR A 87 -20.98 11.11 -6.89
N PHE A 88 -21.75 12.19 -7.09
CA PHE A 88 -23.15 12.24 -6.68
C PHE A 88 -24.04 11.33 -7.53
N GLU A 89 -23.74 11.14 -8.82
CA GLU A 89 -24.38 10.11 -9.65
C GLU A 89 -24.10 8.70 -9.10
N SER A 90 -22.87 8.42 -8.70
CA SER A 90 -22.51 7.14 -8.05
C SER A 90 -23.25 6.95 -6.72
N ILE A 91 -23.35 7.97 -5.87
CA ILE A 91 -24.13 7.90 -4.62
C ILE A 91 -25.62 7.65 -4.92
N LYS A 92 -26.18 8.33 -5.93
CA LYS A 92 -27.56 8.09 -6.38
C LYS A 92 -27.75 6.65 -6.87
N LEU A 93 -26.78 6.09 -7.60
CA LEU A 93 -26.82 4.70 -8.06
C LEU A 93 -26.76 3.73 -6.87
N LEU A 94 -25.90 3.99 -5.87
CA LEU A 94 -25.74 3.19 -4.66
C LEU A 94 -27.02 3.12 -3.82
N ARG A 95 -27.89 4.12 -3.91
CA ARG A 95 -29.20 4.13 -3.24
C ARG A 95 -30.12 3.02 -3.75
N GLY A 96 -29.90 2.52 -4.97
CA GLY A 96 -30.62 1.39 -5.56
C GLY A 96 -30.29 0.06 -4.84
N SER A 97 -31.32 -0.78 -4.61
CA SER A 97 -31.18 -2.06 -3.89
C SER A 97 -30.33 -3.10 -4.63
N ASP A 98 -30.10 -2.91 -5.92
CA ASP A 98 -29.37 -3.81 -6.83
C ASP A 98 -27.94 -3.35 -7.14
N THR A 99 -27.45 -2.32 -6.44
CA THR A 99 -26.10 -1.77 -6.62
C THR A 99 -25.14 -2.27 -5.55
N VAL A 100 -23.94 -2.67 -5.97
CA VAL A 100 -22.85 -3.09 -5.09
C VAL A 100 -21.71 -2.06 -5.09
N ALA A 101 -20.82 -2.17 -4.11
CA ALA A 101 -19.64 -1.33 -3.96
C ALA A 101 -18.36 -2.12 -4.25
N VAL A 102 -17.48 -1.56 -5.06
CA VAL A 102 -16.07 -1.97 -5.18
C VAL A 102 -15.25 -1.06 -4.29
N VAL A 103 -14.63 -1.61 -3.27
CA VAL A 103 -14.04 -0.79 -2.20
C VAL A 103 -12.53 -0.91 -2.19
N THR A 104 -11.89 0.18 -1.87
CA THR A 104 -10.50 0.26 -1.45
C THR A 104 -10.37 1.27 -0.33
N GLY A 105 -9.21 1.35 0.30
CA GLY A 105 -8.98 2.35 1.35
C GLY A 105 -7.50 2.55 1.61
N GLN A 106 -7.19 3.69 2.24
CA GLN A 106 -5.85 4.03 2.69
C GLN A 106 -5.90 5.02 3.84
N GLN A 107 -4.82 5.05 4.64
CA GLN A 107 -4.57 6.09 5.64
C GLN A 107 -4.49 7.46 4.95
N SER A 108 -4.94 8.50 5.67
CA SER A 108 -4.95 9.88 5.17
C SER A 108 -3.53 10.46 5.20
N GLY A 109 -2.75 10.21 4.15
CA GLY A 109 -1.37 10.69 4.04
C GLY A 109 -1.24 12.13 3.55
N LEU A 110 -0.18 12.82 3.96
CA LEU A 110 0.14 14.19 3.53
C LEU A 110 0.11 14.28 1.99
N PHE A 111 -0.63 15.25 1.43
CA PHE A 111 -0.78 15.50 -0.01
C PHE A 111 -1.12 14.23 -0.82
N THR A 112 -2.10 13.43 -0.36
CA THR A 112 -2.51 12.12 -0.89
C THR A 112 -1.68 10.90 -0.44
N GLY A 113 -0.56 11.10 0.24
CA GLY A 113 0.35 10.00 0.56
C GLY A 113 1.05 9.40 -0.66
N PRO A 114 1.53 8.15 -0.58
CA PRO A 114 2.24 7.48 -1.66
C PRO A 114 1.36 7.18 -2.89
N LEU A 115 2.00 7.04 -4.06
CA LEU A 115 1.34 6.74 -5.35
C LEU A 115 0.38 5.55 -5.30
N TYR A 116 0.65 4.53 -4.50
CA TYR A 116 -0.23 3.37 -4.41
C TYR A 116 -1.65 3.74 -3.93
N THR A 117 -1.84 4.89 -3.26
CA THR A 117 -3.17 5.43 -2.92
C THR A 117 -4.00 5.66 -4.18
N ILE A 118 -3.39 6.29 -5.18
CA ILE A 118 -3.99 6.52 -6.50
C ILE A 118 -4.24 5.19 -7.22
N TYR A 119 -3.27 4.28 -7.19
CA TYR A 119 -3.38 2.98 -7.87
C TYR A 119 -4.47 2.09 -7.26
N LYS A 120 -4.65 2.13 -5.94
CA LYS A 120 -5.79 1.51 -5.26
C LYS A 120 -7.13 2.07 -5.77
N ALA A 121 -7.26 3.38 -5.75
CA ALA A 121 -8.49 4.05 -6.19
C ALA A 121 -8.81 3.74 -7.66
N LEU A 122 -7.83 3.84 -8.55
CA LEU A 122 -8.01 3.54 -9.97
C LEU A 122 -8.32 2.06 -10.24
N SER A 123 -7.77 1.13 -9.43
CA SER A 123 -8.12 -0.30 -9.52
C SER A 123 -9.59 -0.53 -9.17
N ALA A 124 -10.09 0.10 -8.11
CA ALA A 124 -11.50 0.01 -7.72
C ALA A 124 -12.44 0.65 -8.77
N ILE A 125 -12.04 1.79 -9.34
CA ILE A 125 -12.77 2.45 -10.43
C ILE A 125 -12.86 1.53 -11.65
N LYS A 126 -11.73 0.98 -12.11
CA LYS A 126 -11.66 0.10 -13.29
C LYS A 126 -12.53 -1.14 -13.11
N MET A 127 -12.54 -1.72 -11.91
CA MET A 127 -13.39 -2.89 -11.60
C MET A 127 -14.87 -2.53 -11.57
N ALA A 128 -15.25 -1.39 -10.99
CA ALA A 128 -16.64 -0.94 -10.98
C ALA A 128 -17.15 -0.70 -12.40
N GLU A 129 -16.33 -0.07 -13.27
CA GLU A 129 -16.66 0.12 -14.68
C GLU A 129 -16.77 -1.21 -15.42
N TYR A 130 -15.85 -2.18 -15.15
CA TYR A 130 -15.94 -3.51 -15.72
C TYR A 130 -17.27 -4.20 -15.36
N LEU A 131 -17.69 -4.16 -14.10
CA LEU A 131 -18.96 -4.74 -13.66
C LEU A 131 -20.16 -4.06 -14.32
N ASN A 132 -20.14 -2.73 -14.44
CA ASN A 132 -21.18 -1.98 -15.12
C ASN A 132 -21.28 -2.32 -16.62
N ALA A 133 -20.13 -2.45 -17.28
CA ALA A 133 -20.08 -2.85 -18.70
C ALA A 133 -20.60 -4.27 -18.95
N ASN A 134 -20.56 -5.13 -17.92
CA ASN A 134 -21.06 -6.50 -17.97
C ASN A 134 -22.45 -6.67 -17.32
N GLY A 135 -23.22 -5.60 -17.21
CA GLY A 135 -24.66 -5.64 -16.85
C GLY A 135 -24.95 -5.65 -15.35
N SER A 136 -23.96 -5.50 -14.49
CA SER A 136 -24.14 -5.30 -13.06
C SER A 136 -24.21 -3.81 -12.75
N LYS A 137 -24.68 -3.43 -11.53
CA LYS A 137 -24.59 -2.04 -11.05
C LYS A 137 -23.56 -1.99 -9.93
N ALA A 138 -22.47 -1.29 -10.15
CA ALA A 138 -21.37 -1.16 -9.21
C ALA A 138 -20.86 0.29 -9.14
N VAL A 139 -20.45 0.71 -7.96
CA VAL A 139 -19.85 2.02 -7.71
C VAL A 139 -18.49 1.89 -7.04
N PRO A 140 -17.48 2.70 -7.40
CA PRO A 140 -16.20 2.71 -6.73
C PRO A 140 -16.26 3.51 -5.44
N VAL A 141 -15.67 2.97 -4.36
CA VAL A 141 -15.68 3.59 -3.03
C VAL A 141 -14.27 3.60 -2.44
N PHE A 142 -13.88 4.73 -1.90
CA PHE A 142 -12.62 4.93 -1.19
C PHE A 142 -12.87 5.18 0.30
N TRP A 143 -12.42 4.25 1.14
CA TRP A 143 -12.43 4.37 2.58
C TRP A 143 -11.21 5.13 3.06
N ALA A 144 -11.38 6.39 3.47
CA ALA A 144 -10.31 7.17 4.10
C ALA A 144 -10.17 6.71 5.56
N ALA A 145 -9.00 6.16 5.92
CA ALA A 145 -8.78 5.65 7.28
C ALA A 145 -8.44 6.81 8.25
N THR A 146 -9.39 7.75 8.41
CA THR A 146 -9.28 8.96 9.24
C THR A 146 -9.24 8.67 10.73
N GLU A 147 -9.73 7.51 11.15
CA GLU A 147 -9.76 7.04 12.54
C GLU A 147 -8.38 6.63 13.07
N ASP A 148 -7.40 6.40 12.20
CA ASP A 148 -6.07 6.01 12.63
C ASP A 148 -5.38 7.14 13.40
N HIS A 149 -4.52 6.78 14.34
CA HIS A 149 -3.83 7.71 15.24
C HIS A 149 -2.30 7.71 15.07
N ASP A 150 -1.77 6.91 14.11
CA ASP A 150 -0.35 6.93 13.77
C ASP A 150 -0.04 8.12 12.86
N PHE A 151 0.20 9.28 13.48
CA PHE A 151 0.50 10.50 12.75
C PHE A 151 1.87 10.45 12.08
N ASP A 152 2.84 9.73 12.66
CA ASP A 152 4.20 9.63 12.11
C ASP A 152 4.20 8.94 10.74
N GLU A 153 3.30 7.95 10.53
CA GLU A 153 3.15 7.25 9.25
C GLU A 153 2.62 8.16 8.13
N VAL A 154 1.73 9.10 8.46
CA VAL A 154 1.02 9.93 7.47
C VAL A 154 1.58 11.34 7.31
N SER A 155 2.45 11.78 8.20
CA SER A 155 2.99 13.14 8.25
C SER A 155 4.04 13.45 7.18
N ARG A 156 4.49 12.44 6.43
CA ARG A 156 5.59 12.57 5.47
C ARG A 156 5.18 12.16 4.08
N THR A 157 5.79 12.81 3.11
CA THR A 157 5.66 12.44 1.69
C THR A 157 6.95 12.79 0.95
N PHE A 158 7.12 12.24 -0.26
CA PHE A 158 8.37 12.37 -1.02
C PHE A 158 8.09 12.77 -2.47
N PHE A 159 8.93 13.66 -2.97
CA PHE A 159 8.91 14.13 -4.36
C PHE A 159 10.29 13.95 -5.01
N ILE A 160 10.33 14.06 -6.32
CA ILE A 160 11.59 14.17 -7.06
C ILE A 160 11.88 15.64 -7.34
N GLY A 161 13.05 16.08 -6.91
CA GLY A 161 13.53 17.44 -7.08
C GLY A 161 14.02 17.75 -8.50
N ASN A 162 14.38 19.01 -8.71
CA ASN A 162 14.84 19.50 -10.01
C ASN A 162 16.12 18.83 -10.51
N ALA A 163 17.05 18.51 -9.61
CA ALA A 163 18.28 17.78 -9.94
C ALA A 163 18.09 16.25 -9.99
N GLY A 164 16.88 15.73 -9.73
CA GLY A 164 16.54 14.31 -9.70
C GLY A 164 16.77 13.64 -8.33
N GLU A 165 17.00 14.44 -7.30
CA GLU A 165 17.13 14.00 -5.91
C GLU A 165 15.77 13.72 -5.27
N LEU A 166 15.75 12.89 -4.22
CA LEU A 166 14.57 12.65 -3.42
C LEU A 166 14.38 13.76 -2.37
N ILE A 167 13.24 14.44 -2.41
CA ILE A 167 12.84 15.47 -1.45
C ILE A 167 11.89 14.85 -0.45
N GLU A 168 12.24 14.87 0.84
CA GLU A 168 11.32 14.56 1.94
C GLU A 168 10.59 15.82 2.38
N THR A 169 9.28 15.73 2.46
CA THR A 169 8.41 16.79 2.97
C THR A 169 7.66 16.26 4.18
N HIS A 170 7.68 17.00 5.26
CA HIS A 170 7.06 16.65 6.53
C HIS A 170 6.19 17.79 7.03
N TYR A 171 5.00 17.45 7.56
CA TYR A 171 4.11 18.41 8.19
C TYR A 171 3.40 17.77 9.39
N GLN A 172 3.36 18.52 10.48
CA GLN A 172 2.56 18.19 11.66
C GLN A 172 1.95 19.48 12.22
N PRO A 173 0.62 19.55 12.38
CA PRO A 173 -0.03 20.71 12.98
C PRO A 173 0.46 20.94 14.41
N SER A 174 0.71 22.20 14.80
CA SER A 174 1.18 22.55 16.14
C SER A 174 0.20 22.16 17.26
N GLY A 175 -1.09 22.08 16.94
CA GLY A 175 -2.16 21.71 17.87
C GLY A 175 -2.46 20.20 17.92
N TYR A 176 -1.73 19.34 17.17
CA TYR A 176 -2.01 17.91 17.18
C TYR A 176 -1.73 17.27 18.53
N LYS A 177 -2.72 16.58 19.06
CA LYS A 177 -2.59 15.81 20.31
C LYS A 177 -2.23 14.35 19.95
N LYS A 178 -1.15 13.85 20.52
CA LYS A 178 -0.72 12.45 20.31
C LYS A 178 -1.85 11.48 20.64
N ASN A 179 -1.97 10.44 19.82
CA ASN A 179 -3.02 9.42 19.87
C ASN A 179 -4.43 9.92 19.51
N SER A 180 -4.61 11.17 19.05
CA SER A 180 -5.88 11.55 18.44
C SER A 180 -5.99 10.97 17.03
N PRO A 181 -7.21 10.68 16.53
CA PRO A 181 -7.41 10.31 15.13
C PRO A 181 -6.77 11.35 14.21
N VAL A 182 -6.05 10.87 13.21
CA VAL A 182 -5.38 11.75 12.24
C VAL A 182 -6.38 12.65 11.51
N GLY A 183 -7.55 12.08 11.19
CA GLY A 183 -8.58 12.77 10.41
C GLY A 183 -9.06 14.07 11.01
N ILE A 184 -9.08 14.19 12.36
CA ILE A 184 -9.54 15.40 13.07
C ILE A 184 -8.41 16.39 13.40
N ALA A 185 -7.17 16.10 13.05
CA ALA A 185 -6.06 17.02 13.24
C ALA A 185 -6.31 18.30 12.41
N LYS A 186 -6.39 19.45 13.10
CA LYS A 186 -6.65 20.72 12.43
C LYS A 186 -5.37 21.29 11.85
N ILE A 187 -5.36 21.51 10.55
CA ILE A 187 -4.24 22.13 9.82
C ILE A 187 -4.09 23.58 10.27
N ASP A 188 -2.84 24.02 10.46
CA ASP A 188 -2.50 25.42 10.77
C ASP A 188 -1.74 26.06 9.61
N GLY A 189 -1.58 27.38 9.64
CA GLY A 189 -0.99 28.18 8.57
C GLY A 189 0.47 27.81 8.23
N SER A 190 1.16 27.00 9.03
CA SER A 190 2.52 26.53 8.70
C SER A 190 2.56 25.56 7.54
N ILE A 191 1.41 24.99 7.14
CA ILE A 191 1.29 24.14 5.96
C ILE A 191 1.77 24.84 4.68
N PHE A 192 1.52 26.16 4.56
CA PHE A 192 1.95 26.93 3.39
C PHE A 192 3.48 27.00 3.27
N ASN A 193 4.20 27.07 4.39
CA ASN A 193 5.68 26.99 4.38
C ASN A 193 6.16 25.62 3.90
N THR A 194 5.42 24.56 4.27
CA THR A 194 5.71 23.19 3.83
C THR A 194 5.51 23.04 2.32
N ILE A 195 4.43 23.61 1.79
CA ILE A 195 4.15 23.62 0.35
C ILE A 195 5.21 24.44 -0.40
N ASP A 196 5.53 25.65 0.09
CA ASP A 196 6.55 26.53 -0.48
C ASP A 196 7.92 25.84 -0.56
N ASP A 197 8.34 25.19 0.54
CA ASP A 197 9.61 24.47 0.57
C ASP A 197 9.64 23.33 -0.47
N ALA A 198 8.59 22.53 -0.55
CA ALA A 198 8.49 21.45 -1.53
C ALA A 198 8.57 21.99 -2.98
N PHE A 199 7.74 22.97 -3.33
CA PHE A 199 7.68 23.51 -4.69
C PHE A 199 8.93 24.30 -5.08
N SER A 200 9.64 24.92 -4.12
CA SER A 200 10.93 25.60 -4.38
C SER A 200 12.02 24.64 -4.88
N LYS A 201 11.94 23.36 -4.50
CA LYS A 201 12.90 22.31 -4.86
C LYS A 201 12.48 21.48 -6.07
N MET A 202 11.20 21.45 -6.41
CA MET A 202 10.66 20.72 -7.56
C MET A 202 10.97 21.44 -8.87
N LEU A 203 10.98 20.66 -9.98
CA LEU A 203 11.10 21.22 -11.32
C LEU A 203 9.90 22.15 -11.60
N GLN A 204 10.19 23.38 -12.05
CA GLN A 204 9.16 24.29 -12.49
C GLN A 204 8.71 23.94 -13.92
N THR A 205 7.44 23.74 -14.12
CA THR A 205 6.80 23.35 -15.37
C THR A 205 5.56 24.23 -15.64
N GLU A 206 4.92 24.04 -16.78
CA GLU A 206 3.65 24.70 -17.10
C GLU A 206 2.48 24.30 -16.18
N PHE A 207 2.60 23.19 -15.41
CA PHE A 207 1.58 22.69 -14.50
C PHE A 207 1.84 23.06 -13.04
N SER A 208 3.01 23.61 -12.71
CA SER A 208 3.43 23.82 -11.32
C SER A 208 2.48 24.71 -10.53
N ASP A 209 2.02 25.81 -11.13
CA ASP A 209 1.13 26.77 -10.47
C ASP A 209 -0.26 26.16 -10.21
N ASP A 210 -0.79 25.37 -11.15
CA ASP A 210 -2.10 24.74 -11.02
C ASP A 210 -2.06 23.60 -9.97
N VAL A 211 -1.01 22.79 -9.98
CA VAL A 211 -0.81 21.71 -8.99
C VAL A 211 -0.64 22.31 -7.60
N ARG A 212 0.19 23.35 -7.46
CA ARG A 212 0.39 24.05 -6.21
C ARG A 212 -0.94 24.61 -5.67
N ARG A 213 -1.69 25.33 -6.50
CA ARG A 213 -2.99 25.90 -6.13
C ARG A 213 -3.96 24.81 -5.66
N SER A 214 -4.06 23.70 -6.38
CA SER A 214 -4.92 22.57 -6.01
C SER A 214 -4.57 21.99 -4.63
N ILE A 215 -3.27 21.93 -4.30
CA ILE A 215 -2.82 21.49 -2.97
C ILE A 215 -3.19 22.55 -1.91
N GLU A 216 -2.90 23.83 -2.14
CA GLU A 216 -3.20 24.93 -1.20
C GLU A 216 -4.70 25.05 -0.89
N GLU A 217 -5.56 24.84 -1.89
CA GLU A 217 -7.01 24.83 -1.72
C GLU A 217 -7.52 23.65 -0.89
N ALA A 218 -6.89 22.49 -1.01
CA ALA A 218 -7.25 21.32 -0.23
C ALA A 218 -6.66 21.39 1.18
N TRP A 219 -5.39 21.77 1.31
CA TRP A 219 -4.62 21.82 2.55
C TRP A 219 -4.57 23.26 3.10
N SER A 220 -5.72 23.84 3.36
CA SER A 220 -5.82 25.22 3.86
C SER A 220 -5.88 25.28 5.40
N ASP A 221 -5.49 26.44 5.95
CA ASP A 221 -5.57 26.71 7.38
C ASP A 221 -6.99 26.49 7.92
N GLY A 222 -7.09 25.78 9.03
CA GLY A 222 -8.35 25.45 9.67
C GLY A 222 -9.06 24.20 9.14
N THR A 223 -8.65 23.65 8.01
CA THR A 223 -9.20 22.39 7.46
C THR A 223 -8.76 21.19 8.31
N LEU A 224 -9.60 20.16 8.39
CA LEU A 224 -9.21 18.91 9.04
C LEU A 224 -8.32 18.08 8.09
N PHE A 225 -7.34 17.38 8.64
CA PHE A 225 -6.35 16.60 7.88
C PHE A 225 -7.01 15.53 7.00
N GLY A 226 -8.04 14.82 7.52
CA GLY A 226 -8.82 13.85 6.75
C GLY A 226 -9.60 14.49 5.61
N THR A 227 -10.24 15.62 5.85
CA THR A 227 -10.97 16.40 4.83
C THR A 227 -10.02 16.92 3.75
N ALA A 228 -8.83 17.43 4.13
CA ALA A 228 -7.82 17.89 3.18
C ALA A 228 -7.31 16.75 2.28
N PHE A 229 -7.02 15.59 2.86
CA PHE A 229 -6.65 14.40 2.12
C PHE A 229 -7.73 13.98 1.10
N ALA A 230 -8.99 13.86 1.55
CA ALA A 230 -10.10 13.46 0.70
C ALA A 230 -10.38 14.49 -0.40
N LYS A 231 -10.34 15.80 -0.08
CA LYS A 231 -10.49 16.89 -1.04
C LYS A 231 -9.39 16.86 -2.10
N ASN A 232 -8.14 16.63 -1.72
CA ASN A 232 -7.03 16.54 -2.66
C ASN A 232 -7.20 15.33 -3.61
N LEU A 233 -7.63 14.18 -3.09
CA LEU A 233 -7.95 13.02 -3.94
C LEU A 233 -9.18 13.27 -4.84
N ALA A 234 -10.21 13.93 -4.34
CA ALA A 234 -11.40 14.28 -5.13
C ALA A 234 -11.05 15.23 -6.29
N ASN A 235 -10.15 16.20 -6.07
CA ASN A 235 -9.63 17.07 -7.14
C ASN A 235 -8.92 16.28 -8.25
N ILE A 236 -8.19 15.21 -7.89
CA ILE A 236 -7.44 14.39 -8.85
C ILE A 236 -8.35 13.37 -9.55
N LEU A 237 -9.28 12.73 -8.83
CA LEU A 237 -10.04 11.57 -9.29
C LEU A 237 -11.53 11.86 -9.53
N GLY A 238 -12.00 13.09 -9.34
CA GLY A 238 -13.44 13.44 -9.37
C GLY A 238 -14.18 13.08 -10.66
N LYS A 239 -13.44 13.01 -11.79
CA LYS A 239 -14.02 12.62 -13.09
C LYS A 239 -14.45 11.15 -13.19
N PHE A 240 -14.02 10.30 -12.25
CA PHE A 240 -14.30 8.86 -12.26
C PHE A 240 -15.48 8.44 -11.35
N GLY A 241 -16.11 9.38 -10.65
CA GLY A 241 -17.27 9.07 -9.82
C GLY A 241 -16.93 8.29 -8.53
N LEU A 242 -15.70 8.40 -8.02
CA LEU A 242 -15.26 7.78 -6.78
C LEU A 242 -16.00 8.39 -5.59
N ILE A 243 -16.62 7.53 -4.76
CA ILE A 243 -17.29 7.94 -3.52
C ILE A 243 -16.28 7.89 -2.37
N PHE A 244 -16.16 8.95 -1.59
CA PHE A 244 -15.32 8.99 -0.40
C PHE A 244 -16.12 8.69 0.85
N VAL A 245 -15.56 7.85 1.71
CA VAL A 245 -16.11 7.49 3.02
C VAL A 245 -15.16 8.00 4.09
N ASP A 246 -15.68 8.85 4.97
CA ASP A 246 -15.02 9.19 6.23
C ASP A 246 -15.70 8.44 7.37
N PRO A 247 -15.08 7.40 7.94
CA PRO A 247 -15.69 6.59 8.99
C PRO A 247 -15.91 7.36 10.31
N MET A 248 -15.39 8.56 10.44
CA MET A 248 -15.63 9.40 11.61
C MET A 248 -16.93 10.21 11.52
N HIS A 249 -17.60 10.20 10.37
CA HIS A 249 -18.88 10.90 10.21
C HIS A 249 -19.97 10.31 11.11
N ASP A 250 -20.67 11.16 11.88
CA ASP A 250 -21.66 10.75 12.89
C ASP A 250 -22.79 9.86 12.33
N GLY A 251 -23.25 10.14 11.12
CA GLY A 251 -24.25 9.31 10.43
C GLY A 251 -23.74 7.89 10.17
N LEU A 252 -22.48 7.72 9.75
CA LEU A 252 -21.89 6.40 9.55
C LEU A 252 -21.63 5.68 10.87
N LYS A 253 -21.21 6.40 11.92
CA LYS A 253 -21.06 5.85 13.28
C LYS A 253 -22.38 5.33 13.81
N SER A 254 -23.46 6.08 13.62
CA SER A 254 -24.80 5.68 14.05
C SER A 254 -25.26 4.42 13.31
N LEU A 255 -25.00 4.33 12.00
CA LEU A 255 -25.30 3.12 11.21
C LEU A 255 -24.44 1.92 11.62
N ALA A 256 -23.19 2.13 12.07
CA ALA A 256 -22.30 1.08 12.53
C ALA A 256 -22.57 0.62 13.98
N ALA A 257 -23.39 1.31 14.75
CA ALA A 257 -23.65 0.97 16.16
C ALA A 257 -24.04 -0.51 16.37
N PRO A 258 -24.94 -1.13 15.58
CA PRO A 258 -25.30 -2.53 15.78
C PRO A 258 -24.11 -3.48 15.63
N ILE A 259 -23.27 -3.31 14.60
CA ILE A 259 -22.09 -4.18 14.40
C ILE A 259 -21.02 -3.96 15.47
N TYR A 260 -20.93 -2.76 16.05
CA TYR A 260 -20.05 -2.52 17.21
C TYR A 260 -20.56 -3.28 18.45
N VAL A 261 -21.87 -3.27 18.72
CA VAL A 261 -22.47 -4.02 19.82
C VAL A 261 -22.20 -5.51 19.65
N ASP A 262 -22.50 -6.06 18.46
CA ASP A 262 -22.28 -7.49 18.17
C ASP A 262 -20.81 -7.88 18.35
N ALA A 263 -19.87 -7.02 17.88
CA ALA A 263 -18.44 -7.27 18.01
C ALA A 263 -17.94 -7.17 19.46
N ILE A 264 -18.55 -6.34 20.30
CA ILE A 264 -18.28 -6.25 21.74
C ILE A 264 -18.76 -7.51 22.43
N GLU A 265 -20.02 -7.89 22.25
CA GLU A 265 -20.62 -9.05 22.89
C GLU A 265 -19.91 -10.36 22.51
N LYS A 266 -19.44 -10.48 21.26
CA LYS A 266 -18.74 -11.65 20.75
C LYS A 266 -17.19 -11.51 20.77
N SER A 267 -16.66 -10.50 21.45
CA SER A 267 -15.22 -10.15 21.38
C SER A 267 -14.31 -11.31 21.78
N ALA A 268 -14.64 -12.05 22.85
CA ALA A 268 -13.84 -13.19 23.30
C ALA A 268 -13.78 -14.33 22.26
N GLU A 269 -14.92 -14.61 21.60
CA GLU A 269 -15.00 -15.61 20.54
C GLU A 269 -14.20 -15.15 19.30
N ILE A 270 -14.36 -13.91 18.88
CA ILE A 270 -13.62 -13.31 17.76
C ILE A 270 -12.12 -13.44 18.00
N ILE A 271 -11.62 -13.03 19.17
CA ILE A 271 -10.18 -13.03 19.46
C ILE A 271 -9.63 -14.45 19.52
N THR A 272 -10.34 -15.38 20.18
CA THR A 272 -9.94 -16.79 20.25
C THR A 272 -9.78 -17.39 18.85
N ASN A 273 -10.76 -17.16 17.97
CA ASN A 273 -10.74 -17.73 16.62
C ASN A 273 -9.70 -17.07 15.71
N ILE A 274 -9.49 -15.74 15.81
CA ILE A 274 -8.41 -15.06 15.06
C ILE A 274 -7.03 -15.59 15.50
N ARG A 275 -6.79 -15.79 16.79
CA ARG A 275 -5.53 -16.36 17.30
C ARG A 275 -5.33 -17.79 16.82
N GLN A 276 -6.39 -18.60 16.85
CA GLN A 276 -6.33 -19.94 16.27
C GLN A 276 -5.98 -19.89 14.79
N LYS A 277 -6.61 -19.00 14.01
CA LYS A 277 -6.32 -18.82 12.60
C LYS A 277 -4.88 -18.37 12.34
N SER A 278 -4.35 -17.50 13.20
CA SER A 278 -2.94 -17.08 13.16
C SER A 278 -1.99 -18.27 13.38
N SER A 279 -2.30 -19.13 14.38
CA SER A 279 -1.52 -20.35 14.63
C SER A 279 -1.61 -21.36 13.47
N GLU A 280 -2.76 -21.46 12.80
CA GLU A 280 -2.90 -22.30 11.60
C GLU A 280 -2.05 -21.79 10.44
N LEU A 281 -2.01 -20.46 10.21
CA LEU A 281 -1.14 -19.83 9.21
C LEU A 281 0.34 -20.14 9.49
N GLU A 282 0.78 -19.99 10.75
CA GLU A 282 2.14 -20.27 11.16
C GLU A 282 2.51 -21.75 11.00
N ALA A 283 1.59 -22.67 11.34
CA ALA A 283 1.80 -24.10 11.15
C ALA A 283 1.94 -24.49 9.66
N ASP A 284 1.26 -23.77 8.75
CA ASP A 284 1.37 -23.95 7.30
C ASP A 284 2.58 -23.18 6.70
N GLY A 285 3.43 -22.58 7.57
CA GLY A 285 4.66 -21.88 7.17
C GLY A 285 4.45 -20.47 6.62
N PHE A 286 3.32 -19.85 6.92
CA PHE A 286 3.04 -18.43 6.65
C PHE A 286 3.28 -17.59 7.89
N HIS A 287 3.45 -16.28 7.69
CA HIS A 287 3.55 -15.32 8.78
C HIS A 287 2.18 -14.69 9.06
N ALA A 288 1.75 -14.67 10.32
CA ALA A 288 0.58 -13.92 10.76
C ALA A 288 0.89 -12.42 10.72
N GLN A 289 0.20 -11.67 9.86
CA GLN A 289 0.50 -10.26 9.58
C GLN A 289 0.26 -9.34 10.78
N VAL A 290 -0.76 -9.65 11.59
CA VAL A 290 -1.16 -8.87 12.76
C VAL A 290 -1.01 -9.72 14.00
N LEU A 291 -0.25 -9.21 14.98
CA LEU A 291 -0.16 -9.84 16.30
C LEU A 291 -1.44 -9.56 17.08
N VAL A 292 -2.19 -10.63 17.40
CA VAL A 292 -3.40 -10.58 18.23
C VAL A 292 -3.13 -11.30 19.53
N GLU A 293 -2.93 -10.52 20.60
CA GLU A 293 -2.69 -11.02 21.97
C GLU A 293 -4.01 -11.48 22.62
N GLU A 294 -3.92 -12.20 23.75
CA GLU A 294 -5.09 -12.74 24.42
C GLU A 294 -6.01 -11.68 25.02
N ASP A 295 -5.42 -10.58 25.47
CA ASP A 295 -6.10 -9.43 26.03
C ASP A 295 -6.57 -8.41 24.99
N TYR A 296 -6.35 -8.68 23.69
CA TYR A 296 -6.76 -7.78 22.60
C TYR A 296 -8.28 -7.54 22.62
N PHE A 297 -8.68 -6.32 22.27
CA PHE A 297 -10.08 -5.95 22.06
C PHE A 297 -10.27 -5.40 20.65
N PRO A 298 -11.34 -5.80 19.94
CA PRO A 298 -11.49 -5.50 18.51
C PRO A 298 -11.81 -4.04 18.18
N LEU A 299 -12.18 -3.25 19.19
CA LEU A 299 -12.50 -1.82 19.06
C LEU A 299 -11.57 -0.96 19.91
N PHE A 300 -11.30 0.22 19.44
CA PHE A 300 -10.72 1.30 20.22
C PHE A 300 -11.85 2.17 20.79
N ARG A 301 -11.61 2.79 21.93
CA ARG A 301 -12.49 3.81 22.52
C ARG A 301 -11.85 5.19 22.39
N HIS A 302 -12.65 6.19 22.07
CA HIS A 302 -12.22 7.58 22.17
C HIS A 302 -12.52 8.08 23.59
N ASP A 303 -11.50 8.61 24.27
CA ASP A 303 -11.66 9.21 25.60
C ASP A 303 -12.32 10.59 25.54
N ASP A 304 -12.48 11.24 26.71
CA ASP A 304 -13.12 12.56 26.80
C ASP A 304 -12.26 13.68 26.17
N GLU A 305 -10.97 13.40 25.87
CA GLU A 305 -10.06 14.30 25.16
C GLU A 305 -10.00 14.02 23.65
N GLY A 306 -10.74 13.02 23.17
CA GLY A 306 -10.80 12.60 21.77
C GLY A 306 -9.63 11.71 21.34
N ARG A 307 -8.81 11.18 22.29
CA ARG A 307 -7.71 10.27 21.97
C ARG A 307 -8.27 8.86 21.71
N ARG A 308 -7.72 8.19 20.73
CA ARG A 308 -8.04 6.81 20.36
C ARG A 308 -7.26 5.84 21.23
N ILE A 309 -7.93 5.16 22.15
CA ILE A 309 -7.30 4.34 23.18
C ILE A 309 -7.66 2.88 22.99
N ALA A 310 -6.64 2.01 22.96
CA ALA A 310 -6.83 0.57 22.93
C ALA A 310 -7.37 0.07 24.27
N LEU A 311 -8.48 -0.66 24.22
CA LEU A 311 -8.98 -1.41 25.37
C LEU A 311 -8.27 -2.76 25.45
N ARG A 312 -8.05 -3.23 26.68
CA ARG A 312 -7.45 -4.52 26.97
C ARG A 312 -8.30 -5.27 27.99
N LYS A 313 -8.40 -6.57 27.85
CA LYS A 313 -9.04 -7.42 28.84
C LYS A 313 -8.15 -7.49 30.09
N THR A 314 -8.70 -7.17 31.27
CA THR A 314 -8.01 -7.15 32.55
C THR A 314 -8.54 -8.17 33.55
N GLY A 315 -9.73 -8.73 33.31
CA GLY A 315 -10.38 -9.76 34.11
C GLY A 315 -11.38 -10.57 33.29
N ASP A 316 -12.20 -11.40 33.90
CA ASP A 316 -13.14 -12.28 33.19
C ASP A 316 -14.13 -11.49 32.32
N ASP A 317 -14.70 -10.42 32.86
CA ASP A 317 -15.61 -9.49 32.17
C ASP A 317 -15.19 -8.03 32.43
N THR A 318 -13.90 -7.77 32.49
CA THR A 318 -13.38 -6.44 32.81
C THR A 318 -12.38 -6.01 31.73
N TYR A 319 -12.57 -4.77 31.27
CA TYR A 319 -11.76 -4.14 30.23
C TYR A 319 -11.33 -2.76 30.67
N SER A 320 -10.10 -2.38 30.41
CA SER A 320 -9.59 -1.04 30.71
C SER A 320 -8.60 -0.57 29.63
N ALA A 321 -8.35 0.71 29.56
CA ALA A 321 -7.24 1.28 28.81
C ALA A 321 -5.96 1.25 29.64
N LYS A 322 -4.79 1.07 29.00
CA LYS A 322 -3.50 0.90 29.67
C LYS A 322 -3.16 1.99 30.70
N ASP A 323 -3.61 3.22 30.45
CA ASP A 323 -3.28 4.40 31.26
C ASP A 323 -4.51 4.99 31.98
N GLU A 324 -5.65 4.28 31.99
CA GLU A 324 -6.87 4.70 32.68
C GLU A 324 -7.16 3.82 33.91
N LYS A 325 -7.66 4.43 34.98
CA LYS A 325 -8.14 3.68 36.16
C LYS A 325 -9.57 3.16 36.01
N ARG A 326 -10.25 3.56 34.91
CA ARG A 326 -11.63 3.20 34.68
C ARG A 326 -11.72 1.83 34.04
N GLU A 327 -12.50 0.96 34.66
CA GLU A 327 -12.83 -0.36 34.16
C GLU A 327 -14.25 -0.37 33.59
N PHE A 328 -14.47 -1.20 32.60
CA PHE A 328 -15.76 -1.36 31.91
C PHE A 328 -16.09 -2.85 31.84
N SER A 329 -17.36 -3.21 32.04
CA SER A 329 -17.87 -4.50 31.66
C SER A 329 -18.21 -4.54 30.15
N LEU A 330 -18.38 -5.74 29.56
CA LEU A 330 -18.91 -5.86 28.19
C LEU A 330 -20.27 -5.17 28.05
N ALA A 331 -21.13 -5.28 29.07
CA ALA A 331 -22.44 -4.64 29.06
C ALA A 331 -22.33 -3.10 29.04
N ASP A 332 -21.38 -2.52 29.79
CA ASP A 332 -21.14 -1.08 29.76
C ASP A 332 -20.66 -0.63 28.38
N LEU A 333 -19.71 -1.37 27.80
CA LEU A 333 -19.17 -1.06 26.47
C LEU A 333 -20.24 -1.20 25.38
N ALA A 334 -21.07 -2.24 25.42
CA ALA A 334 -22.18 -2.44 24.49
C ALA A 334 -23.23 -1.33 24.61
N ALA A 335 -23.61 -0.94 25.85
CA ALA A 335 -24.52 0.16 26.08
C ALA A 335 -23.95 1.50 25.56
N MET A 336 -22.65 1.74 25.78
CA MET A 336 -21.95 2.92 25.26
C MET A 336 -21.90 2.91 23.72
N ALA A 337 -21.56 1.78 23.08
CA ALA A 337 -21.52 1.66 21.62
C ALA A 337 -22.90 1.88 20.98
N LYS A 338 -23.97 1.49 21.66
CA LYS A 338 -25.35 1.73 21.23
C LYS A 338 -25.77 3.20 21.36
N GLY A 339 -25.38 3.87 22.45
CA GLY A 339 -25.80 5.24 22.73
C GLY A 339 -24.87 6.33 22.19
N GLU A 340 -23.58 6.04 22.13
CA GLU A 340 -22.52 6.97 21.73
C GLU A 340 -21.52 6.29 20.77
N PRO A 341 -21.97 5.78 19.60
CA PRO A 341 -21.13 5.01 18.67
C PRO A 341 -19.92 5.80 18.15
N GLN A 342 -19.96 7.12 18.12
CA GLN A 342 -18.85 8.01 17.77
C GLN A 342 -17.65 7.86 18.72
N ARG A 343 -17.84 7.30 19.91
CA ARG A 343 -16.77 6.98 20.85
C ARG A 343 -15.99 5.70 20.49
N PHE A 344 -16.37 5.01 19.44
CA PHE A 344 -15.72 3.76 19.05
C PHE A 344 -15.16 3.83 17.63
N SER A 345 -14.05 3.11 17.43
CA SER A 345 -13.49 2.85 16.10
C SER A 345 -12.93 1.44 16.02
N PRO A 346 -13.07 0.75 14.88
CA PRO A 346 -12.58 -0.62 14.74
C PRO A 346 -11.06 -0.69 14.69
N GLY A 347 -10.50 -1.74 15.29
CA GLY A 347 -9.13 -2.16 15.05
C GLY A 347 -8.97 -2.77 13.66
N VAL A 348 -7.72 -2.99 13.23
CA VAL A 348 -7.38 -3.50 11.89
C VAL A 348 -8.10 -4.81 11.55
N MET A 349 -8.34 -5.68 12.52
CA MET A 349 -9.01 -6.97 12.32
C MET A 349 -10.52 -6.82 12.11
N LEU A 350 -11.14 -5.81 12.68
CA LEU A 350 -12.59 -5.59 12.58
C LEU A 350 -12.96 -4.56 11.50
N ARG A 351 -12.06 -3.65 11.14
CA ARG A 351 -12.33 -2.57 10.17
C ARG A 351 -12.97 -3.06 8.87
N PRO A 352 -12.46 -4.12 8.21
CA PRO A 352 -13.08 -4.58 6.95
C PRO A 352 -14.51 -5.09 7.16
N VAL A 353 -14.79 -5.73 8.28
CA VAL A 353 -16.14 -6.24 8.61
C VAL A 353 -17.13 -5.09 8.83
N VAL A 354 -16.70 -4.02 9.52
CA VAL A 354 -17.50 -2.80 9.71
C VAL A 354 -17.76 -2.10 8.37
N GLN A 355 -16.73 -2.00 7.53
CA GLN A 355 -16.85 -1.46 6.17
C GLN A 355 -17.93 -2.22 5.38
N ASP A 356 -17.89 -3.55 5.39
CA ASP A 356 -18.78 -4.41 4.61
C ASP A 356 -20.16 -4.57 5.26
N TYR A 357 -20.31 -4.17 6.52
CA TYR A 357 -21.61 -3.95 7.16
C TYR A 357 -22.26 -2.65 6.63
N LEU A 358 -21.48 -1.58 6.52
CA LEU A 358 -21.97 -0.27 6.04
C LEU A 358 -22.19 -0.25 4.52
N LEU A 359 -21.35 -0.94 3.75
CA LEU A 359 -21.35 -0.93 2.28
C LEU A 359 -21.69 -2.32 1.73
N PRO A 360 -22.44 -2.41 0.62
CA PRO A 360 -22.67 -3.68 -0.07
C PRO A 360 -21.42 -4.08 -0.88
N THR A 361 -20.33 -4.43 -0.19
CA THR A 361 -19.01 -4.64 -0.78
C THR A 361 -18.95 -5.96 -1.53
N VAL A 362 -18.72 -5.92 -2.85
CA VAL A 362 -18.55 -7.12 -3.68
C VAL A 362 -17.11 -7.58 -3.79
N CYS A 363 -16.15 -6.65 -3.69
CA CYS A 363 -14.72 -6.94 -3.58
C CYS A 363 -13.97 -5.75 -3.00
N TYR A 364 -12.77 -6.03 -2.47
CA TYR A 364 -11.86 -5.05 -1.91
C TYR A 364 -10.51 -5.10 -2.61
N PHE A 365 -9.96 -3.94 -2.99
CA PHE A 365 -8.62 -3.83 -3.53
C PHE A 365 -7.62 -3.48 -2.43
N GLY A 366 -6.71 -4.41 -2.13
CA GLY A 366 -5.70 -4.27 -1.09
C GLY A 366 -4.26 -4.38 -1.60
N GLY A 367 -3.31 -3.99 -0.76
CA GLY A 367 -1.88 -4.29 -0.93
C GLY A 367 -1.50 -5.61 -0.26
N ALA A 368 -0.22 -5.98 -0.33
CA ALA A 368 0.31 -7.24 0.20
C ALA A 368 -0.02 -7.47 1.69
N ALA A 369 0.16 -6.44 2.54
CA ALA A 369 -0.15 -6.53 3.96
C ALA A 369 -1.65 -6.72 4.23
N GLU A 370 -2.51 -6.04 3.43
CA GLU A 370 -3.96 -6.18 3.54
C GLU A 370 -4.40 -7.58 3.15
N ILE A 371 -3.89 -8.12 2.04
CA ILE A 371 -4.14 -9.52 1.65
C ILE A 371 -3.75 -10.44 2.80
N ALA A 372 -2.59 -10.24 3.41
CA ALA A 372 -2.12 -11.12 4.48
C ALA A 372 -3.03 -11.08 5.73
N TYR A 373 -3.50 -9.91 6.19
CA TYR A 373 -4.37 -9.90 7.37
C TYR A 373 -5.83 -10.30 7.07
N PHE A 374 -6.29 -10.26 5.81
CA PHE A 374 -7.59 -10.81 5.45
C PHE A 374 -7.67 -12.33 5.69
N ALA A 375 -6.55 -13.05 5.61
CA ALA A 375 -6.49 -14.45 6.01
C ALA A 375 -6.77 -14.67 7.50
N GLN A 376 -6.42 -13.69 8.35
CA GLN A 376 -6.62 -13.78 9.80
C GLN A 376 -8.04 -13.36 10.21
N ASN A 377 -8.61 -12.29 9.59
CA ASN A 377 -9.90 -11.74 10.00
C ASN A 377 -11.11 -12.50 9.47
N LEU A 378 -10.91 -13.54 8.68
CA LEU A 378 -11.93 -14.44 8.17
C LEU A 378 -12.94 -14.90 9.25
N GLU A 379 -12.44 -15.20 10.45
CA GLU A 379 -13.28 -15.67 11.54
C GLU A 379 -14.17 -14.56 12.13
N ALA A 380 -13.72 -13.29 12.08
CA ALA A 380 -14.56 -12.17 12.47
C ALA A 380 -15.78 -12.01 11.53
N TYR A 381 -15.59 -12.22 10.22
CA TYR A 381 -16.69 -12.25 9.25
C TYR A 381 -17.71 -13.37 9.58
N ARG A 382 -17.24 -14.57 9.89
CA ARG A 382 -18.09 -15.73 10.20
C ARG A 382 -18.90 -15.53 11.48
N ILE A 383 -18.21 -15.10 12.56
CA ILE A 383 -18.86 -14.90 13.88
C ILE A 383 -19.88 -13.78 13.81
N LEU A 384 -19.62 -12.74 13.03
CA LEU A 384 -20.52 -11.59 12.84
C LEU A 384 -21.52 -11.81 11.68
N GLU A 385 -21.57 -13.01 11.13
CA GLU A 385 -22.53 -13.44 10.09
C GLU A 385 -22.53 -12.52 8.86
N ARG A 386 -21.31 -12.13 8.42
CA ARG A 386 -21.14 -11.28 7.23
C ARG A 386 -20.60 -12.08 6.05
N PRO A 387 -21.05 -11.79 4.81
CA PRO A 387 -20.41 -12.34 3.62
C PRO A 387 -18.92 -12.03 3.63
N ILE A 388 -18.10 -13.04 3.32
CA ILE A 388 -16.66 -12.86 3.26
C ILE A 388 -16.33 -12.15 1.95
N THR A 389 -15.74 -10.97 2.04
CA THR A 389 -15.41 -10.16 0.87
C THR A 389 -14.18 -10.71 0.14
N PRO A 390 -14.29 -10.98 -1.19
CA PRO A 390 -13.13 -11.25 -2.01
C PRO A 390 -12.14 -10.08 -1.97
N ILE A 391 -10.86 -10.37 -1.70
CA ILE A 391 -9.81 -9.37 -1.77
C ILE A 391 -9.02 -9.55 -3.06
N LEU A 392 -8.77 -8.47 -3.78
CA LEU A 392 -7.96 -8.44 -4.99
C LEU A 392 -6.69 -7.61 -4.74
N HIS A 393 -5.60 -8.01 -5.38
CA HIS A 393 -4.40 -7.17 -5.36
C HIS A 393 -4.63 -5.92 -6.22
N ARG A 394 -4.30 -4.75 -5.65
CA ARG A 394 -4.31 -3.51 -6.41
C ARG A 394 -3.25 -3.54 -7.51
N GLN A 395 -3.45 -2.79 -8.55
CA GLN A 395 -2.42 -2.60 -9.56
C GLN A 395 -1.18 -1.92 -8.96
N SER A 396 -0.03 -2.32 -9.47
CA SER A 396 1.28 -1.88 -8.98
C SER A 396 2.13 -1.38 -10.13
N PHE A 397 2.66 -0.16 -10.03
CA PHE A 397 3.40 0.47 -11.12
C PHE A 397 4.68 1.15 -10.66
N THR A 398 5.70 1.08 -11.52
CA THR A 398 6.80 2.04 -11.58
C THR A 398 6.71 2.82 -12.89
N ILE A 399 6.64 4.12 -12.79
CA ILE A 399 6.66 5.04 -13.94
C ILE A 399 8.11 5.26 -14.36
N VAL A 400 8.41 4.92 -15.60
CA VAL A 400 9.76 4.99 -16.17
C VAL A 400 9.83 6.14 -17.18
N GLU A 401 10.38 7.26 -16.75
CA GLU A 401 10.59 8.41 -17.64
C GLU A 401 11.64 8.10 -18.70
N ALA A 402 11.49 8.68 -19.89
CA ALA A 402 12.39 8.43 -21.03
C ALA A 402 13.89 8.61 -20.71
N LYS A 403 14.25 9.53 -19.78
CA LYS A 403 15.65 9.71 -19.35
C LYS A 403 16.19 8.50 -18.59
N HIS A 404 15.34 7.87 -17.75
CA HIS A 404 15.72 6.70 -16.97
C HIS A 404 15.72 5.45 -17.84
N ARG A 405 14.76 5.31 -18.78
CA ARG A 405 14.76 4.24 -19.78
C ARG A 405 16.08 4.24 -20.57
N ARG A 406 16.51 5.40 -21.07
CA ARG A 406 17.81 5.51 -21.77
C ARG A 406 18.99 5.12 -20.89
N THR A 407 18.94 5.40 -19.59
CA THR A 407 20.00 4.98 -18.66
C THR A 407 20.01 3.47 -18.48
N LEU A 408 18.83 2.85 -18.29
CA LEU A 408 18.71 1.40 -18.20
C LEU A 408 19.21 0.72 -19.48
N ASP A 409 18.75 1.17 -20.64
CA ASP A 409 19.15 0.62 -21.94
C ASP A 409 20.65 0.78 -22.20
N LYS A 410 21.21 1.97 -21.89
CA LYS A 410 22.65 2.25 -22.04
C LYS A 410 23.54 1.28 -21.27
N PHE A 411 23.11 0.92 -20.06
CA PHE A 411 23.88 0.03 -19.18
C PHE A 411 23.39 -1.42 -19.22
N GLY A 412 22.37 -1.72 -20.03
CA GLY A 412 21.77 -3.05 -20.16
C GLY A 412 21.16 -3.52 -18.83
N LEU A 413 20.56 -2.61 -18.06
CA LEU A 413 19.93 -2.90 -16.76
C LEU A 413 18.46 -3.20 -16.93
N ASP A 414 17.99 -4.21 -16.19
CA ASP A 414 16.58 -4.48 -15.96
C ASP A 414 16.15 -3.94 -14.60
N MET A 415 14.82 -3.85 -14.36
CA MET A 415 14.28 -3.43 -13.07
C MET A 415 14.79 -4.30 -11.92
N SER A 416 14.96 -5.60 -12.15
CA SER A 416 15.50 -6.54 -11.16
C SER A 416 16.92 -6.21 -10.72
N ASP A 417 17.73 -5.58 -11.56
CA ASP A 417 19.08 -5.12 -11.19
C ASP A 417 19.03 -4.00 -10.15
N LEU A 418 17.94 -3.20 -10.13
CA LEU A 418 17.77 -2.08 -9.19
C LEU A 418 17.31 -2.51 -7.80
N PHE A 419 16.65 -3.66 -7.67
CA PHE A 419 16.08 -4.14 -6.39
C PHE A 419 17.13 -4.34 -5.29
N PHE A 420 18.37 -4.53 -5.66
CA PHE A 420 19.45 -4.80 -4.70
C PHE A 420 20.26 -3.56 -4.30
N GLY A 421 19.82 -2.38 -4.75
CA GLY A 421 20.40 -1.09 -4.38
C GLY A 421 21.67 -0.71 -5.15
N PHE A 422 22.16 0.50 -4.85
CA PHE A 422 23.18 1.20 -5.62
C PHE A 422 24.48 0.40 -5.85
N GLU A 423 25.05 -0.18 -4.80
CA GLU A 423 26.33 -0.90 -4.90
C GLU A 423 26.25 -2.14 -5.80
N LYS A 424 25.14 -2.86 -5.73
CA LYS A 424 24.90 -4.05 -6.56
C LYS A 424 24.62 -3.67 -8.01
N THR A 425 23.88 -2.60 -8.23
CA THR A 425 23.62 -2.07 -9.58
C THR A 425 24.91 -1.60 -10.23
N LEU A 426 25.76 -0.86 -9.49
CA LEU A 426 27.09 -0.49 -9.98
C LEU A 426 27.96 -1.71 -10.32
N GLU A 427 27.94 -2.74 -9.47
CA GLU A 427 28.66 -3.98 -9.73
C GLU A 427 28.18 -4.66 -11.02
N SER A 428 26.85 -4.72 -11.25
CA SER A 428 26.27 -5.24 -12.48
C SER A 428 26.73 -4.47 -13.72
N VAL A 429 26.70 -3.14 -13.67
CA VAL A 429 27.22 -2.27 -14.74
C VAL A 429 28.72 -2.49 -14.96
N GLY A 430 29.48 -2.56 -13.87
CA GLY A 430 30.93 -2.77 -13.95
C GLY A 430 31.31 -4.08 -14.62
N ARG A 431 30.61 -5.15 -14.32
CA ARG A 431 30.81 -6.46 -14.98
C ARG A 431 30.61 -6.40 -16.49
N LYS A 432 29.63 -5.61 -16.96
CA LYS A 432 29.32 -5.42 -18.38
C LYS A 432 30.33 -4.51 -19.10
N GLN A 433 31.10 -3.69 -18.36
CA GLN A 433 32.08 -2.74 -18.92
C GLN A 433 33.54 -3.24 -18.85
N VAL A 434 33.83 -4.26 -18.05
CA VAL A 434 35.15 -4.86 -18.01
C VAL A 434 35.38 -5.64 -19.29
N SER A 435 36.62 -5.57 -19.85
CA SER A 435 36.97 -6.31 -21.06
C SER A 435 36.79 -7.83 -20.83
N ASP A 436 36.34 -8.52 -21.88
CA ASP A 436 36.17 -9.99 -21.87
C ASP A 436 37.49 -10.70 -21.48
N GLU A 437 38.62 -10.13 -21.82
CA GLU A 437 39.96 -10.63 -21.46
C GLU A 437 40.16 -10.61 -19.96
N THR A 438 39.82 -9.48 -19.28
CA THR A 438 39.95 -9.36 -17.82
C THR A 438 38.96 -10.29 -17.12
N ALA A 439 37.72 -10.36 -17.57
CA ALA A 439 36.70 -11.24 -16.99
C ALA A 439 37.12 -12.72 -17.11
N LYS A 440 37.62 -13.15 -18.27
CA LYS A 440 38.18 -14.49 -18.49
C LYS A 440 39.37 -14.77 -17.58
N LEU A 441 40.29 -13.80 -17.42
CA LEU A 441 41.44 -13.98 -16.54
C LEU A 441 41.05 -14.25 -15.09
N PHE A 442 40.03 -13.55 -14.55
CA PHE A 442 39.53 -13.82 -13.21
C PHE A 442 38.88 -15.20 -13.11
N ALA A 443 38.10 -15.61 -14.10
CA ALA A 443 37.49 -16.94 -14.15
C ALA A 443 38.54 -18.05 -14.20
N ASP A 444 39.54 -17.90 -15.07
CA ASP A 444 40.67 -18.85 -15.20
C ASP A 444 41.50 -18.97 -13.91
N VAL A 445 41.73 -17.85 -13.23
CA VAL A 445 42.43 -17.87 -11.93
C VAL A 445 41.61 -18.59 -10.86
N GLU A 446 40.30 -18.35 -10.79
CA GLU A 446 39.41 -19.02 -9.84
C GLU A 446 39.33 -20.53 -10.10
N GLU A 447 39.23 -20.94 -11.37
CA GLU A 447 39.21 -22.35 -11.78
C GLU A 447 40.52 -23.06 -11.41
N LYS A 448 41.68 -22.44 -11.72
CA LYS A 448 43.01 -23.00 -11.37
C LYS A 448 43.19 -23.14 -9.87
N ILE A 449 42.80 -22.13 -9.09
CA ILE A 449 42.88 -22.18 -7.62
C ILE A 449 41.99 -23.32 -7.09
N ASN A 450 40.76 -23.44 -7.60
CA ASN A 450 39.86 -24.52 -7.21
C ASN A 450 40.41 -25.90 -7.57
N ALA A 451 41.04 -26.08 -8.72
CA ALA A 451 41.65 -27.31 -9.15
C ALA A 451 42.81 -27.71 -8.21
N GLU A 452 43.71 -26.78 -7.87
CA GLU A 452 44.82 -27.04 -6.98
C GLU A 452 44.35 -27.31 -5.53
N LEU A 453 43.32 -26.61 -5.06
CA LEU A 453 42.72 -26.88 -3.74
C LEU A 453 42.04 -28.25 -3.69
N ASN A 454 41.44 -28.75 -4.79
CA ASN A 454 40.89 -30.09 -4.87
C ASN A 454 42.01 -31.16 -4.79
N ARG A 455 43.16 -30.93 -5.45
CA ARG A 455 44.33 -31.83 -5.34
C ARG A 455 44.89 -31.88 -3.92
N LEU A 456 44.96 -30.72 -3.25
CA LEU A 456 45.40 -30.62 -1.88
C LEU A 456 44.43 -31.35 -0.92
N ASP A 457 43.11 -31.19 -1.15
CA ASP A 457 42.07 -31.83 -0.35
C ASP A 457 42.18 -33.37 -0.41
N GLN A 458 42.40 -33.94 -1.59
CA GLN A 458 42.61 -35.37 -1.77
C GLN A 458 43.82 -35.90 -0.98
N ASN A 459 44.92 -35.14 -0.96
CA ASN A 459 46.13 -35.52 -0.20
C ASN A 459 45.91 -35.40 1.30
N LEU A 460 45.31 -34.28 1.75
CA LEU A 460 45.08 -34.06 3.19
C LEU A 460 44.07 -35.06 3.77
N SER A 461 43.07 -35.45 3.01
CA SER A 461 42.08 -36.47 3.40
C SER A 461 42.69 -37.83 3.67
N GLN A 462 43.83 -38.15 3.01
CA GLN A 462 44.60 -39.39 3.26
C GLN A 462 45.46 -39.30 4.53
N ILE A 463 45.83 -38.09 4.98
CA ILE A 463 46.63 -37.84 6.17
C ILE A 463 45.71 -37.77 7.39
N ASP A 464 44.71 -36.88 7.36
CA ASP A 464 43.77 -36.65 8.44
C ASP A 464 42.51 -35.91 7.91
N LYS A 465 41.31 -36.45 8.20
CA LYS A 465 40.04 -35.87 7.80
C LYS A 465 39.81 -34.45 8.36
N THR A 466 40.33 -34.16 9.54
CA THR A 466 40.20 -32.84 10.18
C THR A 466 40.98 -31.75 9.41
N LEU A 467 42.08 -32.13 8.73
CA LEU A 467 42.82 -31.21 7.86
C LEU A 467 42.03 -30.87 6.59
N ALA A 468 41.31 -31.81 6.01
CA ALA A 468 40.43 -31.57 4.87
C ALA A 468 39.25 -30.63 5.23
N GLU A 469 38.62 -30.81 6.40
CA GLU A 469 37.58 -29.91 6.92
C GLU A 469 38.11 -28.47 7.13
N ASN A 470 39.32 -28.36 7.62
CA ASN A 470 40.00 -27.06 7.81
C ASN A 470 40.30 -26.40 6.44
N LEU A 471 40.71 -27.18 5.44
CA LEU A 471 40.93 -26.70 4.08
C LEU A 471 39.65 -26.16 3.47
N ALA A 472 38.49 -26.81 3.67
CA ALA A 472 37.19 -26.33 3.17
C ALA A 472 36.86 -24.90 3.67
N LYS A 473 37.07 -24.63 4.96
CA LYS A 473 36.89 -23.30 5.56
C LYS A 473 37.86 -22.26 4.99
N ARG A 474 39.11 -22.65 4.75
CA ARG A 474 40.12 -21.77 4.19
C ARG A 474 39.89 -21.49 2.70
N ARG A 475 39.43 -22.50 1.95
CA ARG A 475 39.03 -22.36 0.54
C ARG A 475 38.00 -21.25 0.35
N GLN A 476 36.95 -21.23 1.20
CA GLN A 476 35.94 -20.17 1.16
C GLN A 476 36.57 -18.78 1.30
N LYS A 477 37.56 -18.61 2.19
CA LYS A 477 38.27 -17.32 2.35
C LYS A 477 39.10 -16.95 1.14
N ILE A 478 39.81 -17.89 0.51
CA ILE A 478 40.62 -17.66 -0.69
C ILE A 478 39.74 -17.20 -1.83
N ILE A 479 38.66 -17.95 -2.11
CA ILE A 479 37.69 -17.59 -3.16
C ILE A 479 37.04 -16.24 -2.88
N TYR A 480 36.66 -15.98 -1.62
CA TYR A 480 36.15 -14.67 -1.22
C TYR A 480 37.10 -13.53 -1.55
N HIS A 481 38.42 -13.69 -1.29
CA HIS A 481 39.39 -12.62 -1.60
C HIS A 481 39.57 -12.39 -3.11
N ILE A 482 39.53 -13.46 -3.93
CA ILE A 482 39.58 -13.31 -5.38
C ILE A 482 38.31 -12.60 -5.90
N SER A 483 37.13 -13.01 -5.45
CA SER A 483 35.86 -12.37 -5.79
C SER A 483 35.82 -10.89 -5.34
N ALA A 484 36.36 -10.59 -4.15
CA ALA A 484 36.47 -9.21 -3.66
C ALA A 484 37.40 -8.36 -4.50
N LEU A 485 38.52 -8.92 -5.00
CA LEU A 485 39.42 -8.22 -5.92
C LEU A 485 38.76 -7.99 -7.27
N ASN A 486 38.05 -8.96 -7.81
CA ASN A 486 37.28 -8.85 -9.05
C ASN A 486 36.22 -7.74 -8.93
N LYS A 487 35.47 -7.71 -7.82
CA LYS A 487 34.51 -6.62 -7.54
C LYS A 487 35.21 -5.25 -7.52
N ARG A 488 36.38 -5.12 -6.89
CA ARG A 488 37.14 -3.87 -6.88
C ARG A 488 37.58 -3.45 -8.29
N ALA A 489 37.96 -4.40 -9.16
CA ALA A 489 38.32 -4.12 -10.55
C ALA A 489 37.13 -3.55 -11.33
N TYR A 490 35.92 -4.14 -11.18
CA TYR A 490 34.68 -3.62 -11.76
C TYR A 490 34.38 -2.19 -11.30
N LEU A 491 34.42 -1.93 -10.00
CA LEU A 491 34.16 -0.61 -9.44
C LEU A 491 35.22 0.42 -9.87
N ALA A 492 36.51 0.03 -9.98
CA ALA A 492 37.58 0.91 -10.45
C ALA A 492 37.38 1.33 -11.92
N THR A 493 36.80 0.48 -12.75
CA THR A 493 36.45 0.80 -14.13
C THR A 493 35.38 1.89 -14.21
N ILE A 494 34.35 1.80 -13.36
CA ILE A 494 33.23 2.77 -13.33
C ILE A 494 33.68 4.10 -12.70
N ARG A 495 34.43 4.07 -11.59
CA ARG A 495 34.88 5.30 -10.88
C ARG A 495 35.74 6.24 -11.70
N LYS A 496 36.18 5.81 -12.89
CA LYS A 496 36.84 6.69 -13.86
C LYS A 496 35.88 7.66 -14.56
N ASP A 497 34.56 7.38 -14.49
CA ASP A 497 33.52 8.22 -15.08
C ASP A 497 32.41 8.52 -14.05
N GLU A 498 32.52 9.65 -13.38
CA GLU A 498 31.56 10.15 -12.40
C GLU A 498 30.15 10.29 -13.00
N THR A 499 30.03 10.38 -14.32
CA THR A 499 28.75 10.48 -15.02
C THR A 499 27.93 9.19 -14.87
N ILE A 500 28.60 8.03 -14.87
CA ILE A 500 27.96 6.72 -14.71
C ILE A 500 27.30 6.62 -13.32
N GLU A 501 28.08 6.93 -12.26
CA GLU A 501 27.56 6.91 -10.89
C GLU A 501 26.35 7.83 -10.74
N ARG A 502 26.43 9.05 -11.25
CA ARG A 502 25.34 10.03 -11.18
C ARG A 502 24.09 9.56 -11.94
N GLN A 503 24.24 8.97 -13.14
CA GLN A 503 23.12 8.44 -13.92
C GLN A 503 22.43 7.28 -13.21
N ILE A 504 23.20 6.35 -12.64
CA ILE A 504 22.65 5.19 -11.91
C ILE A 504 21.96 5.65 -10.62
N ARG A 505 22.56 6.58 -9.87
CA ARG A 505 21.95 7.15 -8.65
C ARG A 505 20.62 7.82 -8.97
N SER A 506 20.58 8.68 -9.98
CA SER A 506 19.36 9.34 -10.42
C SER A 506 18.27 8.35 -10.87
N ALA A 507 18.66 7.26 -11.53
CA ALA A 507 17.70 6.22 -11.90
C ALA A 507 17.16 5.48 -10.66
N LEU A 508 18.03 5.15 -9.69
CA LEU A 508 17.61 4.52 -8.44
C LEU A 508 16.72 5.42 -7.59
N ASP A 509 17.08 6.70 -7.43
CA ASP A 509 16.28 7.67 -6.66
C ASP A 509 14.87 7.84 -7.26
N ALA A 510 14.75 7.74 -8.59
CA ALA A 510 13.48 7.84 -9.27
C ALA A 510 12.68 6.53 -9.33
N LEU A 511 13.33 5.38 -9.57
CA LEU A 511 12.64 4.10 -9.82
C LEU A 511 12.54 3.22 -8.58
N MET A 512 13.50 3.33 -7.67
CA MET A 512 13.58 2.58 -6.41
C MET A 512 13.96 3.49 -5.23
N PRO A 513 13.21 4.59 -4.99
CA PRO A 513 13.55 5.55 -3.96
C PRO A 513 13.64 4.86 -2.58
N LYS A 514 14.70 5.16 -1.83
CA LYS A 514 14.98 4.54 -0.52
C LYS A 514 15.12 3.00 -0.54
N GLY A 515 15.31 2.41 -1.74
CA GLY A 515 15.34 0.96 -1.92
C GLY A 515 13.97 0.27 -1.90
N GLU A 516 12.89 1.05 -1.95
CA GLU A 516 11.49 0.61 -2.01
C GLU A 516 10.93 0.81 -3.43
N LEU A 517 9.84 0.10 -3.76
CA LEU A 517 9.11 0.37 -5.00
C LEU A 517 8.67 1.86 -5.04
N GLN A 518 8.81 2.48 -6.20
CA GLN A 518 8.46 3.89 -6.43
C GLN A 518 7.10 4.27 -5.85
N GLU A 519 6.10 3.43 -6.05
CA GLU A 519 4.72 3.64 -5.61
C GLU A 519 4.54 3.69 -4.09
N ARG A 520 5.50 3.15 -3.33
CA ARG A 520 5.46 3.16 -1.87
C ARG A 520 6.04 4.43 -1.26
N VAL A 521 6.80 5.18 -2.05
CA VAL A 521 7.54 6.35 -1.56
C VAL A 521 7.05 7.64 -2.21
N LEU A 522 7.03 7.71 -3.54
CA LEU A 522 6.74 8.96 -4.24
C LEU A 522 5.27 9.35 -4.15
N ASN A 523 5.05 10.66 -4.04
CA ASN A 523 3.73 11.29 -4.14
C ASN A 523 3.33 11.51 -5.60
N VAL A 524 2.03 11.43 -5.90
CA VAL A 524 1.47 11.63 -7.24
C VAL A 524 1.78 12.99 -7.83
N HIS A 525 1.90 14.02 -6.99
CA HIS A 525 2.18 15.38 -7.45
C HIS A 525 3.56 15.52 -8.11
N THR A 526 4.49 14.58 -7.88
CA THR A 526 5.74 14.48 -8.68
C THR A 526 5.43 14.39 -10.18
N PHE A 527 4.44 13.59 -10.54
CA PHE A 527 4.07 13.33 -11.92
C PHE A 527 3.02 14.32 -12.43
N LEU A 528 2.09 14.73 -11.59
CA LEU A 528 1.12 15.78 -11.94
C LEU A 528 1.84 17.11 -12.25
N ASN A 529 2.89 17.43 -11.50
CA ASN A 529 3.71 18.60 -11.76
C ASN A 529 4.45 18.54 -13.11
N LYS A 530 4.78 17.35 -13.61
CA LYS A 530 5.49 17.17 -14.89
C LYS A 530 4.59 17.01 -16.09
N TYR A 531 3.47 16.30 -15.92
CA TYR A 531 2.61 15.81 -17.00
C TYR A 531 1.17 16.33 -16.92
N GLY A 532 0.86 17.12 -15.88
CA GLY A 532 -0.49 17.60 -15.64
C GLY A 532 -1.49 16.47 -15.36
N PRO A 533 -2.80 16.73 -15.53
CA PRO A 533 -3.86 15.76 -15.25
C PRO A 533 -3.85 14.54 -16.19
N TYR A 534 -3.18 14.61 -17.34
CA TYR A 534 -3.05 13.50 -18.29
C TYR A 534 -2.36 12.28 -17.68
N PHE A 535 -1.49 12.49 -16.69
CA PHE A 535 -0.81 11.40 -15.98
C PHE A 535 -1.81 10.39 -15.41
N ILE A 536 -2.92 10.86 -14.84
CA ILE A 536 -3.95 9.99 -14.26
C ILE A 536 -4.62 9.14 -15.34
N ASP A 537 -4.88 9.71 -16.52
CA ASP A 537 -5.46 8.96 -17.64
C ASP A 537 -4.50 7.87 -18.14
N TRP A 538 -3.22 8.18 -18.25
CA TRP A 538 -2.20 7.20 -18.65
C TRP A 538 -2.13 6.03 -17.67
N VAL A 539 -2.11 6.30 -16.36
CA VAL A 539 -2.12 5.25 -15.34
C VAL A 539 -3.40 4.43 -15.42
N TYR A 540 -4.55 5.09 -15.58
CA TYR A 540 -5.84 4.41 -15.70
C TYR A 540 -5.91 3.48 -16.93
N GLU A 541 -5.42 3.93 -18.07
CA GLU A 541 -5.36 3.12 -19.30
C GLU A 541 -4.35 1.96 -19.16
N ALA A 542 -3.29 2.15 -18.37
CA ALA A 542 -2.32 1.10 -18.11
C ALA A 542 -2.82 -0.01 -17.16
N ILE A 543 -3.97 0.16 -16.50
CA ILE A 543 -4.52 -0.87 -15.61
C ILE A 543 -5.00 -2.08 -16.41
N ASP A 544 -4.50 -3.24 -16.02
CA ASP A 544 -4.93 -4.55 -16.48
C ASP A 544 -5.29 -5.40 -15.25
N LEU A 545 -6.58 -5.62 -15.01
CA LEU A 545 -7.08 -6.28 -13.81
C LEU A 545 -6.62 -7.75 -13.66
N ASP A 546 -6.17 -8.39 -14.74
CA ASP A 546 -5.65 -9.76 -14.72
C ASP A 546 -4.13 -9.83 -14.54
N ASP A 547 -3.41 -8.73 -14.78
CA ASP A 547 -1.96 -8.68 -14.52
C ASP A 547 -1.70 -8.53 -13.01
N LYS A 548 -1.18 -9.59 -12.41
CA LYS A 548 -0.85 -9.66 -10.97
C LYS A 548 0.59 -9.26 -10.65
N GLY A 549 1.37 -8.82 -11.64
CA GLY A 549 2.76 -8.40 -11.47
C GLY A 549 2.92 -6.92 -11.12
N HIS A 550 4.17 -6.55 -10.89
CA HIS A 550 4.57 -5.15 -10.81
C HIS A 550 4.87 -4.62 -12.21
N ARG A 551 4.15 -3.61 -12.67
CA ARG A 551 4.24 -3.12 -14.04
C ARG A 551 5.17 -1.91 -14.15
N MET A 552 6.00 -1.93 -15.17
CA MET A 552 6.81 -0.77 -15.57
C MET A 552 6.12 -0.07 -16.74
N VAL A 553 5.78 1.19 -16.56
CA VAL A 553 5.08 2.00 -17.56
C VAL A 553 6.00 3.10 -18.06
N ASP A 554 6.38 3.03 -19.32
CA ASP A 554 7.22 4.04 -19.99
C ASP A 554 6.38 5.28 -20.37
N VAL A 555 6.85 6.48 -19.96
CA VAL A 555 6.23 7.77 -20.22
C VAL A 555 7.21 8.78 -20.83
#